data_673dea3346aaefd55c88f85ec30727ba
#
_entry.id   673dea3346aaefd55c88f85ec30727ba
#
_cell.length_a   1.000
_cell.length_b   1.000
_cell.length_c   1.000
_cell.angle_alpha   90.00
_cell.angle_beta   90.00
_cell.angle_gamma   90.00
#
_symmetry.space_group_name_H-M   'P 1'
#
loop_
_entity.id
_entity.type
_entity.pdbx_description
1 polymer ?
#
loop_
_entity_poly.entity_id
_entity_poly.type
_entity_poly.pdbx_seq_one_letter_code
_entity_poly.pdbx_strand_id
1 'polypeptide(L)'
;MNGVDLAAPSPRWMRRRLLAAGLRARLRKTLLLRPSHPEFVVRYEIANGDREELNTTFGSEFNFSLLAGNAPDRYYEIPGHVLDQRNLASIGETGNVSRVSLVDKWLKLKATLEFSQPAILWR
;
A
#
# COMPACT_ATOMS: atom_id res chain seq x y z
N MET A 1 12.89 -20.59 -14.04
CA MET A 1 12.24 -19.41 -13.44
C MET A 1 11.03 -19.06 -14.29
N ASN A 2 9.87 -19.57 -13.96
CA ASN A 2 8.64 -19.23 -14.67
C ASN A 2 7.95 -18.12 -13.89
N GLY A 3 8.24 -16.88 -14.25
CA GLY A 3 7.49 -15.73 -13.78
C GLY A 3 6.10 -15.76 -14.41
N VAL A 4 5.07 -15.96 -13.61
CA VAL A 4 3.69 -15.76 -14.06
C VAL A 4 3.47 -14.27 -14.09
N ASP A 5 3.52 -13.68 -15.27
CA ASP A 5 3.16 -12.29 -15.52
C ASP A 5 1.61 -12.22 -15.54
N LEU A 6 1.02 -12.09 -14.36
CA LEU A 6 -0.41 -11.84 -14.22
C LEU A 6 -0.65 -10.34 -14.44
N ALA A 7 -0.61 -9.91 -15.69
CA ALA A 7 -1.15 -8.62 -16.09
C ALA A 7 -2.69 -8.66 -15.93
N ALA A 8 -3.16 -8.51 -14.70
CA ALA A 8 -4.58 -8.34 -14.45
C ALA A 8 -5.03 -7.01 -15.08
N PRO A 9 -6.13 -6.99 -15.85
CA PRO A 9 -6.68 -5.73 -16.35
C PRO A 9 -7.01 -4.83 -15.16
N SER A 10 -6.46 -3.61 -15.15
CA SER A 10 -6.70 -2.66 -14.08
C SER A 10 -8.21 -2.45 -13.90
N PRO A 11 -8.74 -2.49 -12.66
CA PRO A 11 -10.16 -2.31 -12.41
C PRO A 11 -10.68 -1.00 -13.02
N ARG A 12 -11.89 -1.02 -13.55
CA ARG A 12 -12.54 0.12 -14.22
C ARG A 12 -12.54 1.43 -13.39
N TRP A 13 -12.55 1.33 -12.07
CA TRP A 13 -12.53 2.47 -11.15
C TRP A 13 -11.17 3.18 -11.10
N MET A 14 -10.08 2.45 -11.29
CA MET A 14 -8.72 3.02 -11.29
C MET A 14 -8.49 3.89 -12.55
N ARG A 15 -9.12 3.55 -13.68
CA ARG A 15 -9.08 4.38 -14.91
C ARG A 15 -9.81 5.72 -14.76
N ARG A 16 -10.89 5.77 -14.00
CA ARG A 16 -11.71 6.99 -13.86
C ARG A 16 -11.03 8.10 -13.04
N ARG A 17 -10.26 7.76 -12.01
CA ARG A 17 -9.58 8.77 -11.18
C ARG A 17 -8.40 9.43 -11.89
N LEU A 18 -7.67 8.72 -12.70
CA LEU A 18 -6.58 9.28 -13.53
C LEU A 18 -7.09 10.11 -14.70
N LEU A 19 -8.30 9.84 -15.19
CA LEU A 19 -8.92 10.58 -16.29
C LEU A 19 -9.69 11.84 -15.85
N ALA A 20 -10.04 11.97 -14.57
CA ALA A 20 -10.87 13.08 -14.07
C ALA A 20 -10.17 14.44 -14.11
N ALA A 21 -8.86 14.50 -14.33
CA ALA A 21 -8.08 15.73 -14.40
C ALA A 21 -7.58 16.08 -15.83
N GLY A 22 -8.03 15.35 -16.87
CA GLY A 22 -7.54 15.55 -18.24
C GLY A 22 -6.09 15.11 -18.45
N LEU A 23 -5.45 14.54 -17.44
CA LEU A 23 -4.06 14.07 -17.47
C LEU A 23 -3.96 12.70 -18.13
N ARG A 24 -3.01 12.54 -19.05
CA ARG A 24 -2.69 11.27 -19.68
C ARG A 24 -1.55 10.57 -18.94
N ALA A 25 -1.89 9.86 -17.87
CA ALA A 25 -0.95 9.00 -17.17
C ALA A 25 -1.24 7.52 -17.45
N ARG A 26 -0.19 6.74 -17.60
CA ARG A 26 -0.27 5.28 -17.67
C ARG A 26 0.20 4.70 -16.34
N LEU A 27 -0.65 3.90 -15.72
CA LEU A 27 -0.30 3.13 -14.53
C LEU A 27 -0.19 1.65 -14.90
N ARG A 28 0.95 1.04 -14.58
CA ARG A 28 1.15 -0.41 -14.61
C ARG A 28 1.31 -0.91 -13.19
N LYS A 29 0.53 -1.90 -12.81
CA LYS A 29 0.67 -2.62 -11.54
C LYS A 29 1.13 -4.03 -11.83
N THR A 30 2.24 -4.43 -11.23
CA THR A 30 2.80 -5.79 -11.33
C THR A 30 2.82 -6.42 -9.96
N LEU A 31 2.33 -7.66 -9.85
CA LEU A 31 2.38 -8.46 -8.64
C LEU A 31 3.38 -9.59 -8.85
N LEU A 32 4.42 -9.64 -8.02
CA LEU A 32 5.45 -10.68 -8.03
C LEU A 32 5.29 -11.56 -6.81
N LEU A 33 5.03 -12.84 -7.04
CA LEU A 33 4.92 -13.88 -6.02
C LEU A 33 6.13 -14.80 -6.10
N ARG A 34 6.69 -15.18 -4.96
CA ARG A 34 7.77 -16.16 -4.88
C ARG A 34 7.27 -17.43 -4.20
N PRO A 35 7.40 -18.60 -4.82
CA PRO A 35 7.04 -19.85 -4.17
C PRO A 35 7.81 -20.02 -2.85
N SER A 36 7.13 -20.54 -1.83
CA SER A 36 7.69 -20.83 -0.50
C SER A 36 8.16 -19.59 0.30
N HIS A 37 7.84 -18.40 -0.11
CA HIS A 37 8.08 -17.16 0.66
C HIS A 37 6.75 -16.53 1.04
N PRO A 38 6.54 -16.17 2.32
CA PRO A 38 5.32 -15.49 2.75
C PRO A 38 5.35 -13.99 2.43
N GLU A 39 5.80 -13.65 1.24
CA GLU A 39 5.92 -12.29 0.76
C GLU A 39 5.54 -12.17 -0.71
N PHE A 40 5.12 -11.00 -1.10
CA PHE A 40 4.95 -10.60 -2.49
C PHE A 40 5.36 -9.14 -2.68
N VAL A 41 5.75 -8.81 -3.89
CA VAL A 41 6.10 -7.45 -4.26
C VAL A 41 5.05 -6.88 -5.18
N VAL A 42 4.55 -5.70 -4.85
CA VAL A 42 3.67 -4.92 -5.72
C VAL A 42 4.50 -3.79 -6.32
N ARG A 43 4.65 -3.79 -7.63
CA ARG A 43 5.34 -2.72 -8.36
C ARG A 43 4.31 -1.84 -9.06
N TYR A 44 4.42 -0.55 -8.86
CA TYR A 44 3.66 0.46 -9.59
C TYR A 44 4.61 1.24 -10.49
N GLU A 45 4.28 1.31 -11.76
CA GLU A 45 5.01 2.11 -12.74
C GLU A 45 4.06 3.16 -13.28
N ILE A 46 4.42 4.43 -13.12
CA ILE A 46 3.61 5.56 -13.56
C ILE A 46 4.39 6.26 -14.66
N ALA A 47 3.80 6.35 -15.85
CA ALA A 47 4.39 7.06 -16.97
C ALA A 47 3.50 8.24 -17.36
N ASN A 48 4.12 9.41 -17.53
CA ASN A 48 3.47 10.57 -18.10
C ASN A 48 3.26 10.33 -19.61
N GLY A 49 2.02 10.43 -20.06
CA GLY A 49 1.66 10.27 -21.48
C GLY A 49 1.56 11.60 -22.23
N ASP A 50 1.77 12.72 -21.57
CA ASP A 50 1.71 14.05 -22.15
C ASP A 50 3.11 14.70 -22.27
N ARG A 51 3.18 15.79 -23.06
CA ARG A 51 4.40 16.59 -23.19
C ARG A 51 4.61 17.52 -22.01
N GLU A 52 3.55 17.87 -21.29
CA GLU A 52 3.59 18.72 -20.12
C GLU A 52 3.99 17.92 -18.87
N GLU A 53 4.61 18.60 -17.92
CA GLU A 53 5.01 17.99 -16.65
C GLU A 53 3.77 17.51 -15.88
N LEU A 54 3.82 16.29 -15.39
CA LEU A 54 2.78 15.71 -14.53
C LEU A 54 3.14 15.91 -13.07
N ASN A 55 2.46 16.87 -12.42
CA ASN A 55 2.54 17.05 -10.97
C ASN A 55 1.28 16.47 -10.31
N THR A 56 1.43 15.33 -9.63
CA THR A 56 0.32 14.62 -9.02
C THR A 56 0.77 13.78 -7.82
N THR A 57 -0.17 13.38 -7.00
CA THR A 57 0.05 12.45 -5.89
C THR A 57 -0.48 11.08 -6.28
N PHE A 58 0.31 10.05 -6.04
CA PHE A 58 -0.09 8.66 -6.18
C PHE A 58 -0.40 8.07 -4.80
N GLY A 59 -1.53 7.38 -4.67
CA GLY A 59 -1.92 6.64 -3.48
C GLY A 59 -2.30 5.21 -3.81
N SER A 60 -2.01 4.29 -2.89
CA SER A 60 -2.44 2.89 -2.94
C SER A 60 -3.07 2.50 -1.61
N GLU A 61 -4.17 1.79 -1.65
CA GLU A 61 -4.88 1.30 -0.48
C GLU A 61 -4.70 -0.22 -0.36
N PHE A 62 -4.40 -0.65 0.87
CA PHE A 62 -4.29 -2.06 1.23
C PHE A 62 -5.30 -2.37 2.33
N ASN A 63 -6.21 -3.31 2.07
CA ASN A 63 -7.22 -3.73 3.02
C ASN A 63 -6.81 -5.06 3.67
N PHE A 64 -6.79 -5.08 5.01
CA PHE A 64 -6.50 -6.25 5.82
C PHE A 64 -7.74 -6.62 6.65
N SER A 65 -8.27 -7.82 6.47
CA SER A 65 -9.38 -8.34 7.27
C SER A 65 -8.88 -8.89 8.60
N LEU A 66 -8.54 -8.00 9.53
CA LEU A 66 -8.19 -8.34 10.89
C LEU A 66 -9.35 -8.01 11.83
N LEU A 67 -9.70 -8.97 12.69
CA LEU A 67 -10.81 -8.81 13.64
C LEU A 67 -10.38 -8.00 14.88
N ALA A 68 -11.38 -7.42 15.57
CA ALA A 68 -11.21 -6.74 16.85
C ALA A 68 -10.11 -5.66 16.86
N GLY A 69 -10.16 -4.74 15.89
CA GLY A 69 -9.16 -3.68 15.72
C GLY A 69 -9.00 -2.72 16.90
N ASN A 70 -9.97 -2.69 17.84
CA ASN A 70 -9.88 -1.92 19.09
C ASN A 70 -9.19 -2.67 20.24
N ALA A 71 -8.88 -3.97 20.06
CA ALA A 71 -8.24 -4.75 21.11
C ALA A 71 -6.76 -4.30 21.30
N PRO A 72 -6.25 -4.27 22.55
CA PRO A 72 -4.91 -3.74 22.83
C PRO A 72 -3.78 -4.61 22.29
N ASP A 73 -4.07 -5.85 21.97
CA ASP A 73 -3.13 -6.83 21.40
C ASP A 73 -3.07 -6.80 19.87
N ARG A 74 -3.78 -5.84 19.25
CA ARG A 74 -3.79 -5.60 17.81
C ARG A 74 -3.46 -4.14 17.51
N TYR A 75 -2.30 -3.93 16.88
CA TYR A 75 -1.78 -2.57 16.76
C TYR A 75 -0.84 -2.37 15.57
N TYR A 76 -0.62 -1.09 15.22
CA TYR A 76 0.39 -0.66 14.27
C TYR A 76 1.76 -0.52 14.92
N GLU A 77 2.81 -0.93 14.22
CA GLU A 77 4.20 -0.58 14.50
C GLU A 77 4.77 0.20 13.31
N ILE A 78 5.23 1.42 13.56
CA ILE A 78 5.91 2.26 12.57
C ILE A 78 7.27 2.63 13.15
N PRO A 79 8.38 2.08 12.63
CA PRO A 79 9.71 2.36 13.15
C PRO A 79 10.00 3.86 13.14
N GLY A 80 10.56 4.37 14.27
CA GLY A 80 10.90 5.78 14.42
C GLY A 80 9.72 6.72 14.70
N HIS A 81 8.49 6.20 14.84
CA HIS A 81 7.30 7.00 15.15
C HIS A 81 6.63 6.52 16.43
N VAL A 82 6.23 7.48 17.26
CA VAL A 82 5.40 7.23 18.44
C VAL A 82 3.96 7.62 18.07
N LEU A 83 3.05 6.66 18.19
CA LEU A 83 1.63 6.86 17.87
C LEU A 83 0.86 7.08 19.16
N ASP A 84 0.04 8.14 19.25
CA ASP A 84 -0.86 8.40 20.38
C ASP A 84 -1.87 7.26 20.56
N GLN A 85 -2.39 6.79 19.44
CA GLN A 85 -3.26 5.62 19.38
C GLN A 85 -2.70 4.67 18.32
N ARG A 86 -2.37 3.46 18.72
CA ARG A 86 -1.78 2.48 17.83
C ARG A 86 -2.65 1.27 17.50
N ASN A 87 -3.83 1.15 18.10
CA ASN A 87 -4.76 0.06 17.78
C ASN A 87 -5.16 0.07 16.31
N LEU A 88 -5.46 -1.08 15.74
CA LEU A 88 -5.72 -1.21 14.28
C LEU A 88 -6.96 -0.45 13.81
N ALA A 89 -7.90 -0.16 14.70
CA ALA A 89 -9.06 0.68 14.39
C ALA A 89 -8.79 2.19 14.54
N SER A 90 -7.57 2.60 14.91
CA SER A 90 -7.22 4.02 15.01
C SER A 90 -7.16 4.67 13.64
N ILE A 91 -7.52 5.94 13.59
CA ILE A 91 -7.47 6.79 12.40
C ILE A 91 -6.37 7.83 12.60
N GLY A 92 -5.56 8.04 11.61
CA GLY A 92 -4.52 9.05 11.67
C GLY A 92 -3.65 9.11 10.43
N GLU A 93 -2.79 10.12 10.40
CA GLU A 93 -1.81 10.35 9.37
C GLU A 93 -0.40 10.32 9.97
N THR A 94 0.53 9.72 9.28
CA THR A 94 1.95 9.70 9.66
C THR A 94 2.80 9.91 8.42
N GLY A 95 3.61 10.96 8.41
CA GLY A 95 4.53 11.28 7.31
C GLY A 95 5.85 10.53 7.41
N ASN A 96 6.57 10.48 6.29
CA ASN A 96 7.93 9.92 6.20
C ASN A 96 8.02 8.45 6.65
N VAL A 97 7.03 7.63 6.26
CA VAL A 97 6.95 6.22 6.61
C VAL A 97 7.57 5.37 5.50
N SER A 98 8.55 4.54 5.84
CA SER A 98 9.16 3.55 4.92
C SER A 98 8.71 2.12 5.23
N ARG A 99 8.19 1.89 6.44
CA ARG A 99 7.72 0.58 6.89
C ARG A 99 6.58 0.74 7.88
N VAL A 100 5.56 -0.09 7.74
CA VAL A 100 4.50 -0.23 8.73
C VAL A 100 4.18 -1.71 8.91
N SER A 101 3.94 -2.13 10.14
CA SER A 101 3.46 -3.47 10.46
C SER A 101 2.13 -3.41 11.18
N LEU A 102 1.25 -4.33 10.81
CA LEU A 102 0.03 -4.65 11.51
C LEU A 102 0.30 -5.91 12.33
N VAL A 103 0.17 -5.80 13.65
CA VAL A 103 0.44 -6.89 14.59
C VAL A 103 -0.87 -7.38 15.19
N ASP A 104 -1.10 -8.68 15.12
CA ASP A 104 -2.17 -9.38 15.83
C ASP A 104 -1.53 -10.46 16.70
N LYS A 105 -1.43 -10.18 18.01
CA LYS A 105 -0.82 -11.13 18.96
C LYS A 105 -1.68 -12.35 19.20
N TRP A 106 -2.99 -12.23 19.05
CA TRP A 106 -3.91 -13.33 19.26
C TRP A 106 -3.81 -14.36 18.14
N LEU A 107 -3.76 -13.90 16.89
CA LEU A 107 -3.51 -14.77 15.73
C LEU A 107 -2.03 -15.11 15.54
N LYS A 108 -1.13 -14.50 16.31
CA LYS A 108 0.34 -14.60 16.13
C LYS A 108 0.76 -14.22 14.71
N LEU A 109 0.13 -13.21 14.16
CA LEU A 109 0.33 -12.70 12.82
C LEU A 109 0.98 -11.30 12.85
N LYS A 110 1.93 -11.10 11.96
CA LYS A 110 2.48 -9.77 11.66
C LYS A 110 2.53 -9.59 10.15
N ALA A 111 1.75 -8.65 9.64
CA ALA A 111 1.80 -8.23 8.24
C ALA A 111 2.62 -6.95 8.14
N THR A 112 3.64 -6.93 7.29
CA THR A 112 4.52 -5.77 7.14
C THR A 112 4.47 -5.26 5.70
N LEU A 113 4.28 -3.96 5.54
CA LEU A 113 4.43 -3.24 4.29
C LEU A 113 5.73 -2.45 4.32
N GLU A 114 6.56 -2.61 3.30
CA GLU A 114 7.77 -1.83 3.08
C GLU A 114 7.63 -1.04 1.78
N PHE A 115 8.03 0.22 1.82
CA PHE A 115 7.94 1.13 0.69
C PHE A 115 9.34 1.45 0.17
N SER A 116 9.53 1.42 -1.14
CA SER A 116 10.80 1.79 -1.79
C SER A 116 11.17 3.26 -1.60
N GLN A 117 10.17 4.09 -1.29
CA GLN A 117 10.34 5.50 -0.96
C GLN A 117 9.45 5.85 0.24
N PRO A 118 9.87 6.78 1.11
CA PRO A 118 9.02 7.25 2.19
C PRO A 118 7.70 7.81 1.69
N ALA A 119 6.63 7.49 2.40
CA ALA A 119 5.27 7.87 2.04
C ALA A 119 4.54 8.51 3.22
N ILE A 120 3.41 9.13 2.93
CA ILE A 120 2.42 9.50 3.94
C ILE A 120 1.48 8.32 4.10
N LEU A 121 1.38 7.83 5.32
CA LEU A 121 0.49 6.73 5.69
C LEU A 121 -0.79 7.31 6.31
N TRP A 122 -1.94 6.97 5.71
CA TRP A 122 -3.25 7.13 6.33
C TRP A 122 -3.75 5.78 6.83
N ARG A 123 -4.20 5.72 8.04
CA ARG A 123 -4.67 4.52 8.73
C ARG A 123 -6.02 4.74 9.39
#